data_949d9f563e427cbc93b440868a8bd573
#
_entry.id   949d9f563e427cbc93b440868a8bd573
#
_cell.length_a   1.000
_cell.length_b   1.000
_cell.length_c   1.000
_cell.angle_alpha   90.00
_cell.angle_beta   90.00
_cell.angle_gamma   90.00
#
_symmetry.space_group_name_H-M   'P 1'
#
loop_
_entity.id
_entity.type
_entity.pdbx_description
1 polymer ?
#
loop_
_entity_poly.entity_id
_entity_poly.type
_entity_poly.pdbx_seq_one_letter_code
_entity_poly.pdbx_strand_id
1 'polypeptide(L)'
;MSMMSSVGQTQKAEQIITRLLRDIGAIWIAVVVLYVIAGLISPAMFQASQVINILQVASFLGVIALGQVIVVLTGGIDLSQAGMVTMTNIVATTVMLGQPENIPLALVACLAVAVLSGLLTGVIVTVIGITPLVTTLAMNSILFGAALVYTGGAPRGEAARAFEVIGTGSVLGIPIPTIIWVVLAALLFYLPRRTIFGRWLYATGANRHAAWMMAVPVERVTVAATFFRR
;
A
#
# COMPACT_ATOMS: atom_id res chain seq x y z
N MET A 1 -1.18 42.60 -22.51
CA MET A 1 -2.15 41.61 -21.96
C MET A 1 -1.51 40.32 -21.43
N SER A 2 -0.23 40.01 -21.68
CA SER A 2 0.47 38.78 -21.27
C SER A 2 1.06 38.83 -19.83
N MET A 3 1.34 39.98 -19.25
CA MET A 3 1.92 40.11 -17.90
C MET A 3 0.92 39.86 -16.76
N MET A 4 -0.38 40.08 -16.96
CA MET A 4 -1.38 39.87 -15.94
C MET A 4 -1.73 38.38 -15.72
N SER A 5 -1.53 37.51 -16.73
CA SER A 5 -1.78 36.09 -16.64
C SER A 5 -0.69 35.32 -15.85
N SER A 6 0.55 35.81 -15.89
CA SER A 6 1.67 35.19 -15.19
C SER A 6 1.65 35.43 -13.66
N VAL A 7 1.20 36.62 -13.23
CA VAL A 7 1.08 36.99 -11.81
C VAL A 7 0.00 36.18 -11.12
N GLY A 8 -1.12 35.90 -11.78
CA GLY A 8 -2.20 35.07 -11.22
C GLY A 8 -1.84 33.58 -11.09
N GLN A 9 -0.95 33.06 -11.95
CA GLN A 9 -0.49 31.68 -11.86
C GLN A 9 0.54 31.48 -10.75
N THR A 10 1.44 32.44 -10.53
CA THR A 10 2.40 32.40 -9.42
C THR A 10 1.71 32.49 -8.07
N GLN A 11 0.74 33.38 -7.88
CA GLN A 11 -0.02 33.49 -6.65
C GLN A 11 -0.84 32.23 -6.34
N LYS A 12 -1.44 31.58 -7.35
CA LYS A 12 -2.13 30.29 -7.16
C LYS A 12 -1.17 29.18 -6.77
N ALA A 13 0.01 29.11 -7.39
CA ALA A 13 1.02 28.12 -7.04
C ALA A 13 1.55 28.31 -5.61
N GLU A 14 1.82 29.54 -5.19
CA GLU A 14 2.21 29.84 -3.82
C GLU A 14 1.13 29.48 -2.79
N GLN A 15 -0.13 29.78 -3.09
CA GLN A 15 -1.25 29.39 -2.20
C GLN A 15 -1.42 27.88 -2.09
N ILE A 16 -1.22 27.13 -3.17
CA ILE A 16 -1.28 25.66 -3.16
C ILE A 16 -0.12 25.10 -2.35
N ILE A 17 1.10 25.60 -2.55
CA ILE A 17 2.29 25.17 -1.81
C ILE A 17 2.13 25.48 -0.33
N THR A 18 1.66 26.67 0.03
CA THR A 18 1.46 27.08 1.44
C THR A 18 0.37 26.24 2.12
N ARG A 19 -0.71 25.88 1.40
CA ARG A 19 -1.73 24.95 1.90
C ARG A 19 -1.17 23.55 2.11
N LEU A 20 -0.47 22.99 1.11
CA LEU A 20 0.16 21.68 1.20
C LEU A 20 1.18 21.60 2.35
N LEU A 21 2.03 22.62 2.51
CA LEU A 21 2.99 22.69 3.62
C LEU A 21 2.28 22.80 4.98
N ARG A 22 1.18 23.53 5.04
CA ARG A 22 0.37 23.65 6.27
C ARG A 22 -0.30 22.33 6.62
N ASP A 23 -0.87 21.63 5.64
CA ASP A 23 -1.62 20.38 5.87
C ASP A 23 -0.66 19.22 6.19
N ILE A 24 0.49 19.13 5.51
CA ILE A 24 1.56 18.18 5.83
C ILE A 24 2.18 18.51 7.19
N GLY A 25 2.40 19.78 7.49
CA GLY A 25 2.94 20.24 8.78
C GLY A 25 2.00 19.91 9.94
N ALA A 26 0.69 20.05 9.76
CA ALA A 26 -0.30 19.70 10.77
C ALA A 26 -0.27 18.21 11.14
N ILE A 27 -0.08 17.32 10.16
CA ILE A 27 0.04 15.87 10.41
C ILE A 27 1.30 15.55 11.24
N TRP A 28 2.45 16.13 10.89
CA TRP A 28 3.67 15.91 11.65
C TRP A 28 3.61 16.48 13.07
N ILE A 29 3.00 17.65 13.24
CA ILE A 29 2.75 18.22 14.56
C ILE A 29 1.87 17.28 15.38
N ALA A 30 0.78 16.75 14.81
CA ALA A 30 -0.08 15.81 15.50
C ALA A 30 0.67 14.54 15.91
N VAL A 31 1.51 13.97 15.04
CA VAL A 31 2.33 12.80 15.34
C VAL A 31 3.29 13.08 16.49
N VAL A 32 4.01 14.22 16.45
CA VAL A 32 4.93 14.60 17.52
C VAL A 32 4.20 14.81 18.85
N VAL A 33 3.09 15.54 18.84
CA VAL A 33 2.28 15.78 20.04
C VAL A 33 1.78 14.46 20.63
N LEU A 34 1.24 13.56 19.82
CA LEU A 34 0.77 12.25 20.28
C LEU A 34 1.92 11.41 20.84
N TYR A 35 3.10 11.44 20.21
CA TYR A 35 4.27 10.72 20.69
C TYR A 35 4.76 11.26 22.03
N VAL A 36 4.78 12.59 22.21
CA VAL A 36 5.14 13.23 23.48
C VAL A 36 4.13 12.88 24.58
N ILE A 37 2.84 12.95 24.29
CA ILE A 37 1.77 12.56 25.24
C ILE A 37 1.94 11.10 25.65
N ALA A 38 2.15 10.20 24.69
CA ALA A 38 2.39 8.78 24.97
C ALA A 38 3.63 8.57 25.86
N GLY A 39 4.70 9.32 25.61
CA GLY A 39 5.92 9.27 26.41
C GLY A 39 5.76 9.83 27.83
N LEU A 40 4.89 10.83 28.03
CA LEU A 40 4.55 11.34 29.37
C LEU A 40 3.73 10.33 30.18
N ILE A 41 2.87 9.54 29.52
CA ILE A 41 2.09 8.48 30.16
C ILE A 41 2.99 7.26 30.46
N SER A 42 3.88 6.92 29.55
CA SER A 42 4.80 5.78 29.67
C SER A 42 6.21 6.17 29.23
N PRO A 43 7.14 6.44 30.18
CA PRO A 43 8.51 6.82 29.84
C PRO A 43 9.26 5.80 28.99
N ALA A 44 8.81 4.52 28.96
CA ALA A 44 9.35 3.49 28.10
C ALA A 44 9.25 3.84 26.60
N MET A 45 8.31 4.70 26.21
CA MET A 45 8.14 5.17 24.81
C MET A 45 9.38 5.90 24.28
N PHE A 46 10.18 6.51 25.16
CA PHE A 46 11.42 7.21 24.78
C PHE A 46 12.64 6.28 24.70
N GLN A 47 12.50 5.01 25.04
CA GLN A 47 13.60 4.06 24.89
C GLN A 47 13.88 3.78 23.41
N ALA A 48 15.16 3.64 23.06
CA ALA A 48 15.58 3.36 21.68
C ALA A 48 14.94 2.08 21.13
N SER A 49 14.78 1.05 21.96
CA SER A 49 14.10 -0.20 21.60
C SER A 49 12.65 0.03 21.17
N GLN A 50 11.93 0.90 21.89
CA GLN A 50 10.54 1.19 21.57
C GLN A 50 10.41 2.01 20.27
N VAL A 51 11.31 2.95 20.03
CA VAL A 51 11.36 3.70 18.76
C VAL A 51 11.61 2.76 17.58
N ILE A 52 12.52 1.79 17.74
CA ILE A 52 12.81 0.77 16.74
C ILE A 52 11.58 -0.10 16.48
N ASN A 53 10.87 -0.53 17.53
CA ASN A 53 9.62 -1.30 17.40
C ASN A 53 8.53 -0.53 16.66
N ILE A 54 8.34 0.75 17.01
CA ILE A 54 7.38 1.64 16.30
C ILE A 54 7.75 1.75 14.83
N LEU A 55 9.03 1.95 14.53
CA LEU A 55 9.53 2.05 13.16
C LEU A 55 9.28 0.75 12.37
N GLN A 56 9.51 -0.40 12.99
CA GLN A 56 9.24 -1.71 12.39
C GLN A 56 7.75 -1.89 12.05
N VAL A 57 6.86 -1.65 13.00
CA VAL A 57 5.41 -1.76 12.79
C VAL A 57 4.92 -0.75 11.74
N ALA A 58 5.39 0.50 11.83
CA ALA A 58 5.08 1.54 10.85
C ALA A 58 5.54 1.17 9.43
N SER A 59 6.64 0.41 9.30
CA SER A 59 7.14 -0.04 8.00
C SER A 59 6.22 -1.05 7.33
N PHE A 60 5.62 -1.97 8.08
CA PHE A 60 4.61 -2.89 7.53
C PHE A 60 3.40 -2.13 6.98
N LEU A 61 2.86 -1.19 7.77
CA LEU A 61 1.77 -0.32 7.33
C LEU A 61 2.21 0.55 6.14
N GLY A 62 3.46 1.01 6.15
CA GLY A 62 4.06 1.78 5.07
C GLY A 62 4.10 1.02 3.75
N VAL A 63 4.49 -0.25 3.75
CA VAL A 63 4.48 -1.09 2.53
C VAL A 63 3.05 -1.25 2.00
N ILE A 64 2.06 -1.51 2.88
CA ILE A 64 0.65 -1.59 2.49
C ILE A 64 0.17 -0.26 1.90
N ALA A 65 0.53 0.86 2.53
CA ALA A 65 0.17 2.20 2.06
C ALA A 65 0.76 2.53 0.68
N LEU A 66 1.97 2.04 0.34
CA LEU A 66 2.55 2.21 -1.00
C LEU A 66 1.67 1.56 -2.08
N GLY A 67 1.13 0.36 -1.80
CA GLY A 67 0.15 -0.27 -2.69
C GLY A 67 -1.10 0.60 -2.87
N GLN A 68 -1.62 1.17 -1.77
CA GLN A 68 -2.78 2.06 -1.83
C GLN A 68 -2.54 3.32 -2.65
N VAL A 69 -1.33 3.89 -2.61
CA VAL A 69 -0.98 5.07 -3.42
C VAL A 69 -1.20 4.81 -4.91
N ILE A 70 -0.82 3.63 -5.43
CA ILE A 70 -1.02 3.28 -6.85
C ILE A 70 -2.50 3.30 -7.23
N VAL A 71 -3.37 2.79 -6.35
CA VAL A 71 -4.82 2.78 -6.58
C VAL A 71 -5.40 4.20 -6.52
N VAL A 72 -5.00 4.97 -5.53
CA VAL A 72 -5.45 6.37 -5.39
C VAL A 72 -5.01 7.22 -6.59
N LEU A 73 -3.82 6.97 -7.15
CA LEU A 73 -3.36 7.63 -8.36
C LEU A 73 -4.25 7.35 -9.59
N THR A 74 -5.01 6.27 -9.61
CA THR A 74 -6.03 5.99 -10.65
C THR A 74 -7.42 6.50 -10.31
N GLY A 75 -7.59 7.19 -9.18
CA GLY A 75 -8.88 7.67 -8.68
C GLY A 75 -9.71 6.58 -8.00
N GLY A 76 -9.14 5.41 -7.69
CA GLY A 76 -9.79 4.30 -7.00
C GLY A 76 -9.57 4.31 -5.48
N ILE A 77 -10.39 3.57 -4.78
CA ILE A 77 -10.22 3.23 -3.35
C ILE A 77 -10.25 1.72 -3.22
N ASP A 78 -9.30 1.15 -2.44
CA ASP A 78 -9.30 -0.27 -2.15
C ASP A 78 -9.40 -0.54 -0.66
N LEU A 79 -10.47 -1.21 -0.29
CA LEU A 79 -10.73 -1.65 1.07
C LEU A 79 -10.44 -3.15 1.30
N SER A 80 -9.93 -3.88 0.29
CA SER A 80 -9.66 -5.32 0.42
C SER A 80 -8.29 -5.64 1.03
N GLN A 81 -7.48 -4.64 1.34
CA GLN A 81 -6.10 -4.83 1.80
C GLN A 81 -6.00 -5.64 3.11
N ALA A 82 -6.89 -5.39 4.07
CA ALA A 82 -6.89 -6.11 5.34
C ALA A 82 -7.17 -7.61 5.14
N GLY A 83 -8.17 -7.95 4.32
CA GLY A 83 -8.46 -9.33 3.96
C GLY A 83 -7.32 -9.99 3.20
N MET A 84 -6.64 -9.23 2.31
CA MET A 84 -5.48 -9.73 1.56
C MET A 84 -4.31 -10.06 2.48
N VAL A 85 -3.95 -9.16 3.40
CA VAL A 85 -2.88 -9.39 4.38
C VAL A 85 -3.19 -10.61 5.24
N THR A 86 -4.44 -10.73 5.71
CA THR A 86 -4.87 -11.90 6.51
C THR A 86 -4.76 -13.20 5.71
N MET A 87 -5.31 -13.22 4.50
CA MET A 87 -5.31 -14.42 3.66
C MET A 87 -3.90 -14.84 3.25
N THR A 88 -3.06 -13.90 2.82
CA THR A 88 -1.67 -14.20 2.44
C THR A 88 -0.82 -14.63 3.61
N ASN A 89 -1.03 -14.06 4.82
CA ASN A 89 -0.34 -14.53 6.02
C ASN A 89 -0.69 -15.98 6.34
N ILE A 90 -1.96 -16.34 6.29
CA ILE A 90 -2.43 -17.72 6.54
C ILE A 90 -1.88 -18.68 5.48
N VAL A 91 -1.95 -18.32 4.19
CA VAL A 91 -1.40 -19.14 3.11
C VAL A 91 0.10 -19.31 3.27
N ALA A 92 0.83 -18.24 3.56
CA ALA A 92 2.27 -18.29 3.76
C ALA A 92 2.66 -19.27 4.88
N THR A 93 2.06 -19.12 6.06
CA THR A 93 2.40 -19.93 7.24
C THR A 93 1.99 -21.39 7.09
N THR A 94 0.83 -21.64 6.48
CA THR A 94 0.33 -23.01 6.26
C THR A 94 1.05 -23.77 5.17
N VAL A 95 1.61 -23.07 4.17
CA VAL A 95 2.44 -23.70 3.13
C VAL A 95 3.89 -23.87 3.60
N MET A 96 4.43 -22.91 4.35
CA MET A 96 5.81 -23.01 4.87
C MET A 96 5.98 -24.13 5.90
N LEU A 97 5.02 -24.32 6.81
CA LEU A 97 5.09 -25.33 7.89
C LEU A 97 6.41 -25.29 8.65
N GLY A 98 6.99 -24.13 8.87
CA GLY A 98 8.29 -23.94 9.51
C GLY A 98 9.51 -24.33 8.68
N GLN A 99 9.33 -24.84 7.45
CA GLN A 99 10.40 -25.41 6.62
C GLN A 99 10.93 -24.41 5.60
N PRO A 100 12.24 -24.14 5.59
CA PRO A 100 12.84 -23.18 4.65
C PRO A 100 12.67 -23.57 3.17
N GLU A 101 12.68 -24.85 2.84
CA GLU A 101 12.48 -25.38 1.48
C GLU A 101 11.11 -25.05 0.90
N ASN A 102 10.11 -24.80 1.75
CA ASN A 102 8.76 -24.45 1.31
C ASN A 102 8.57 -22.93 1.08
N ILE A 103 9.55 -22.10 1.40
CA ILE A 103 9.48 -20.63 1.17
C ILE A 103 9.12 -20.29 -0.28
N PRO A 104 9.79 -20.84 -1.33
CA PRO A 104 9.45 -20.51 -2.71
C PRO A 104 8.02 -20.88 -3.06
N LEU A 105 7.54 -22.04 -2.60
CA LEU A 105 6.17 -22.50 -2.83
C LEU A 105 5.15 -21.58 -2.14
N ALA A 106 5.43 -21.17 -0.90
CA ALA A 106 4.59 -20.25 -0.15
C ALA A 106 4.49 -18.88 -0.85
N LEU A 107 5.61 -18.35 -1.35
CA LEU A 107 5.62 -17.09 -2.11
C LEU A 107 4.80 -17.20 -3.39
N VAL A 108 4.93 -18.30 -4.16
CA VAL A 108 4.12 -18.55 -5.35
C VAL A 108 2.64 -18.65 -5.00
N ALA A 109 2.29 -19.36 -3.93
CA ALA A 109 0.90 -19.47 -3.47
C ALA A 109 0.31 -18.11 -3.06
N CYS A 110 1.04 -17.30 -2.30
CA CYS A 110 0.64 -15.94 -1.93
C CYS A 110 0.46 -15.06 -3.18
N LEU A 111 1.38 -15.15 -4.14
CA LEU A 111 1.28 -14.41 -5.39
C LEU A 111 0.05 -14.85 -6.21
N ALA A 112 -0.24 -16.15 -6.25
CA ALA A 112 -1.43 -16.68 -6.92
C ALA A 112 -2.72 -16.12 -6.30
N VAL A 113 -2.84 -16.10 -4.97
CA VAL A 113 -3.98 -15.49 -4.26
C VAL A 113 -4.10 -14.00 -4.60
N ALA A 114 -2.97 -13.30 -4.59
CA ALA A 114 -2.93 -11.88 -4.90
C ALA A 114 -3.39 -11.59 -6.35
N VAL A 115 -2.87 -12.35 -7.31
CA VAL A 115 -3.23 -12.23 -8.73
C VAL A 115 -4.71 -12.54 -8.96
N LEU A 116 -5.20 -13.67 -8.44
CA LEU A 116 -6.59 -14.09 -8.64
C LEU A 116 -7.57 -13.07 -8.06
N SER A 117 -7.34 -12.63 -6.83
CA SER A 117 -8.22 -11.63 -6.19
C SER A 117 -8.12 -10.26 -6.89
N GLY A 118 -6.95 -9.87 -7.40
CA GLY A 118 -6.74 -8.66 -8.20
C GLY A 118 -7.48 -8.70 -9.53
N LEU A 119 -7.35 -9.81 -10.25
CA LEU A 119 -8.06 -10.02 -11.52
C LEU A 119 -9.57 -10.00 -11.31
N LEU A 120 -10.09 -10.74 -10.31
CA LEU A 120 -11.52 -10.75 -9.99
C LEU A 120 -12.03 -9.34 -9.69
N THR A 121 -11.38 -8.62 -8.80
CA THR A 121 -11.74 -7.23 -8.48
C THR A 121 -11.66 -6.33 -9.71
N GLY A 122 -10.59 -6.45 -10.49
CA GLY A 122 -10.38 -5.67 -11.71
C GLY A 122 -11.47 -5.94 -12.76
N VAL A 123 -11.82 -7.18 -13.01
CA VAL A 123 -12.90 -7.57 -13.95
C VAL A 123 -14.26 -7.04 -13.46
N ILE A 124 -14.60 -7.23 -12.19
CA ILE A 124 -15.87 -6.75 -11.64
C ILE A 124 -16.00 -5.23 -11.81
N VAL A 125 -14.94 -4.49 -11.54
CA VAL A 125 -14.96 -3.02 -11.67
C VAL A 125 -14.99 -2.56 -13.12
N THR A 126 -14.23 -3.20 -14.03
CA THR A 126 -14.08 -2.70 -15.41
C THR A 126 -15.11 -3.26 -16.37
N VAL A 127 -15.50 -4.54 -16.21
CA VAL A 127 -16.43 -5.22 -17.14
C VAL A 127 -17.86 -5.14 -16.63
N ILE A 128 -18.10 -5.42 -15.34
CA ILE A 128 -19.45 -5.39 -14.76
C ILE A 128 -19.86 -3.95 -14.41
N GLY A 129 -18.86 -3.05 -14.18
CA GLY A 129 -19.13 -1.64 -13.91
C GLY A 129 -19.51 -1.33 -12.45
N ILE A 130 -19.27 -2.27 -11.52
CA ILE A 130 -19.51 -2.04 -10.09
C ILE A 130 -18.42 -1.10 -9.54
N THR A 131 -18.83 -0.17 -8.68
CA THR A 131 -17.88 0.80 -8.10
C THR A 131 -16.75 0.11 -7.34
N PRO A 132 -15.50 0.62 -7.42
CA PRO A 132 -14.35 0.05 -6.71
C PRO A 132 -14.56 -0.13 -5.22
N LEU A 133 -15.23 0.85 -4.57
CA LEU A 133 -15.51 0.83 -3.14
C LEU A 133 -16.33 -0.41 -2.73
N VAL A 134 -17.42 -0.67 -3.42
CA VAL A 134 -18.31 -1.82 -3.12
C VAL A 134 -17.60 -3.13 -3.43
N THR A 135 -16.92 -3.21 -4.59
CA THR A 135 -16.23 -4.42 -5.02
C THR A 135 -15.09 -4.80 -4.06
N THR A 136 -14.29 -3.83 -3.62
CA THR A 136 -13.15 -4.11 -2.73
C THR A 136 -13.61 -4.43 -1.31
N LEU A 137 -14.71 -3.83 -0.84
CA LEU A 137 -15.30 -4.18 0.46
C LEU A 137 -15.85 -5.62 0.45
N ALA A 138 -16.56 -6.00 -0.64
CA ALA A 138 -17.02 -7.38 -0.82
C ALA A 138 -15.84 -8.36 -0.89
N MET A 139 -14.78 -8.04 -1.66
CA MET A 139 -13.56 -8.85 -1.74
C MET A 139 -12.88 -9.00 -0.38
N ASN A 140 -12.84 -7.94 0.44
CA ASN A 140 -12.33 -8.01 1.81
C ASN A 140 -13.09 -9.06 2.63
N SER A 141 -14.42 -9.04 2.56
CA SER A 141 -15.27 -9.99 3.28
C SER A 141 -15.10 -11.43 2.78
N ILE A 142 -14.95 -11.61 1.46
CA ILE A 142 -14.68 -12.92 0.86
C ILE A 142 -13.34 -13.48 1.33
N LEU A 143 -12.27 -12.66 1.33
CA LEU A 143 -10.95 -13.08 1.77
C LEU A 143 -10.92 -13.42 3.26
N PHE A 144 -11.58 -12.64 4.11
CA PHE A 144 -11.72 -12.96 5.54
C PHE A 144 -12.54 -14.24 5.76
N GLY A 145 -13.67 -14.38 5.06
CA GLY A 145 -14.49 -15.59 5.14
C GLY A 145 -13.72 -16.83 4.68
N ALA A 146 -13.00 -16.76 3.57
CA ALA A 146 -12.15 -17.83 3.07
C ALA A 146 -11.03 -18.19 4.08
N ALA A 147 -10.40 -17.17 4.69
CA ALA A 147 -9.40 -17.36 5.72
C ALA A 147 -9.96 -18.11 6.94
N LEU A 148 -11.15 -17.72 7.42
CA LEU A 148 -11.84 -18.39 8.55
C LEU A 148 -12.21 -19.83 8.22
N VAL A 149 -12.78 -20.08 7.04
CA VAL A 149 -13.14 -21.45 6.59
C VAL A 149 -11.89 -22.32 6.48
N TYR A 150 -10.82 -21.80 5.89
CA TYR A 150 -9.59 -22.54 5.69
C TYR A 150 -8.89 -22.90 7.02
N THR A 151 -8.92 -22.00 7.99
CA THR A 151 -8.28 -22.20 9.30
C THR A 151 -9.18 -22.89 10.32
N GLY A 152 -10.48 -22.96 10.07
CA GLY A 152 -11.48 -23.39 11.07
C GLY A 152 -11.58 -22.39 12.24
N GLY A 153 -11.23 -21.12 12.03
CA GLY A 153 -11.27 -20.06 13.03
C GLY A 153 -10.09 -20.04 14.01
N ALA A 154 -9.10 -20.92 13.85
CA ALA A 154 -7.91 -20.96 14.71
C ALA A 154 -6.63 -20.67 13.91
N PRO A 155 -5.62 -20.00 14.48
CA PRO A 155 -4.32 -19.81 13.83
C PRO A 155 -3.71 -21.16 13.45
N ARG A 156 -3.20 -21.26 12.22
CA ARG A 156 -2.56 -22.49 11.71
C ARG A 156 -1.28 -22.15 10.97
N GLY A 157 -0.35 -23.11 10.94
CA GLY A 157 0.91 -23.01 10.24
C GLY A 157 1.97 -22.27 11.05
N GLU A 158 3.18 -22.29 10.52
CA GLU A 158 4.37 -21.71 11.12
C GLU A 158 5.24 -21.10 10.01
N ALA A 159 5.76 -19.92 10.22
CA ALA A 159 6.72 -19.31 9.30
C ALA A 159 8.10 -19.97 9.46
N ALA A 160 8.81 -20.18 8.36
CA ALA A 160 10.18 -20.65 8.42
C ALA A 160 11.08 -19.57 9.05
N ARG A 161 12.00 -19.96 9.95
CA ARG A 161 12.93 -19.01 10.62
C ARG A 161 13.70 -18.12 9.66
N ALA A 162 14.13 -18.67 8.52
CA ALA A 162 14.80 -17.89 7.49
C ALA A 162 13.92 -16.78 6.92
N PHE A 163 12.61 -16.99 6.87
CA PHE A 163 11.64 -15.98 6.43
C PHE A 163 11.33 -14.96 7.54
N GLU A 164 11.26 -15.41 8.80
CA GLU A 164 11.03 -14.53 9.95
C GLU A 164 12.10 -13.43 10.08
N VAL A 165 13.35 -13.71 9.69
CA VAL A 165 14.45 -12.73 9.69
C VAL A 165 14.11 -11.51 8.83
N ILE A 166 13.34 -11.67 7.76
CA ILE A 166 12.91 -10.56 6.90
C ILE A 166 11.96 -9.62 7.67
N GLY A 167 11.10 -10.19 8.54
CA GLY A 167 10.13 -9.41 9.32
C GLY A 167 10.67 -8.87 10.65
N THR A 168 11.58 -9.62 11.30
CA THR A 168 12.03 -9.33 12.67
C THR A 168 13.50 -8.94 12.78
N GLY A 169 14.28 -9.20 11.72
CA GLY A 169 15.72 -8.92 11.70
C GLY A 169 16.04 -7.44 11.60
N SER A 170 17.28 -7.11 11.94
CA SER A 170 17.82 -5.76 11.82
C SER A 170 19.23 -5.77 11.23
N VAL A 171 19.56 -4.73 10.48
CA VAL A 171 20.89 -4.46 9.93
C VAL A 171 21.36 -3.12 10.47
N LEU A 172 22.49 -3.10 11.15
CA LEU A 172 23.05 -1.90 11.81
C LEU A 172 22.04 -1.20 12.76
N GLY A 173 21.17 -1.97 13.43
CA GLY A 173 20.14 -1.44 14.33
C GLY A 173 18.87 -0.93 13.62
N ILE A 174 18.80 -0.98 12.29
CA ILE A 174 17.61 -0.60 11.51
C ILE A 174 16.84 -1.87 11.16
N PRO A 175 15.52 -1.96 11.44
CA PRO A 175 14.71 -3.12 11.07
C PRO A 175 14.71 -3.34 9.56
N ILE A 176 14.87 -4.59 9.13
CA ILE A 176 14.84 -4.97 7.70
C ILE A 176 13.56 -4.50 7.01
N PRO A 177 12.34 -4.61 7.61
CA PRO A 177 11.11 -4.07 7.03
C PRO A 177 11.20 -2.58 6.73
N THR A 178 11.89 -1.80 7.56
CA THR A 178 12.08 -0.35 7.32
C THR A 178 12.94 -0.10 6.09
N ILE A 179 14.01 -0.86 5.92
CA ILE A 179 14.88 -0.74 4.73
C ILE A 179 14.07 -1.09 3.48
N ILE A 180 13.30 -2.19 3.51
CA ILE A 180 12.43 -2.61 2.42
C ILE A 180 11.41 -1.50 2.09
N TRP A 181 10.73 -0.97 3.10
CA TRP A 181 9.76 0.10 2.92
C TRP A 181 10.36 1.35 2.26
N VAL A 182 11.53 1.81 2.74
CA VAL A 182 12.21 3.00 2.18
C VAL A 182 12.64 2.76 0.73
N VAL A 183 13.18 1.58 0.41
CA VAL A 183 13.56 1.22 -0.96
C VAL A 183 12.34 1.18 -1.89
N LEU A 184 11.25 0.53 -1.45
CA LEU A 184 10.00 0.48 -2.23
C LEU A 184 9.39 1.87 -2.40
N ALA A 185 9.41 2.71 -1.36
CA ALA A 185 8.94 4.09 -1.42
C ALA A 185 9.74 4.92 -2.43
N ALA A 186 11.07 4.79 -2.40
CA ALA A 186 11.93 5.46 -3.37
C ALA A 186 11.67 4.99 -4.81
N LEU A 187 11.49 3.67 -5.02
CA LEU A 187 11.12 3.12 -6.32
C LEU A 187 9.76 3.64 -6.79
N LEU A 188 8.75 3.62 -5.92
CA LEU A 188 7.40 4.11 -6.25
C LEU A 188 7.38 5.63 -6.50
N PHE A 189 8.25 6.38 -5.87
CA PHE A 189 8.38 7.81 -6.13
C PHE A 189 9.06 8.09 -7.49
N TYR A 190 10.07 7.31 -7.85
CA TYR A 190 10.89 7.52 -9.04
C TYR A 190 10.26 6.93 -10.31
N LEU A 191 9.84 5.65 -10.26
CA LEU A 191 9.37 4.92 -11.44
C LEU A 191 8.14 5.56 -12.12
N PRO A 192 7.06 5.95 -11.43
CA PRO A 192 5.91 6.55 -12.09
C PRO A 192 6.23 7.87 -12.78
N ARG A 193 7.20 8.62 -12.28
CA ARG A 193 7.62 9.90 -12.87
C ARG A 193 8.47 9.72 -14.14
N ARG A 194 9.12 8.56 -14.31
CA ARG A 194 10.05 8.28 -15.40
C ARG A 194 9.51 7.29 -16.43
N THR A 195 8.40 6.59 -16.14
CA THR A 195 7.85 5.55 -17.01
C THR A 195 6.60 6.02 -17.76
N ILE A 196 6.31 5.37 -18.90
CA ILE A 196 5.06 5.57 -19.65
C ILE A 196 3.87 5.14 -18.81
N PHE A 197 4.00 4.03 -18.09
CA PHE A 197 2.96 3.51 -17.21
C PHE A 197 2.57 4.53 -16.13
N GLY A 198 3.54 5.19 -15.51
CA GLY A 198 3.27 6.24 -14.52
C GLY A 198 2.53 7.43 -15.12
N ARG A 199 2.88 7.88 -16.32
CA ARG A 199 2.13 8.94 -17.02
C ARG A 199 0.68 8.53 -17.26
N TRP A 200 0.44 7.27 -17.64
CA TRP A 200 -0.91 6.73 -17.80
C TRP A 200 -1.70 6.68 -16.48
N LEU A 201 -1.04 6.31 -15.37
CA LEU A 201 -1.64 6.35 -14.03
C LEU A 201 -2.15 7.76 -13.68
N TYR A 202 -1.28 8.76 -13.81
CA TYR A 202 -1.65 10.15 -13.53
C TYR A 202 -2.73 10.67 -14.48
N ALA A 203 -2.64 10.37 -15.78
CA ALA A 203 -3.64 10.78 -16.76
C ALA A 203 -5.02 10.16 -16.45
N THR A 204 -5.04 8.84 -16.11
CA THR A 204 -6.27 8.13 -15.77
C THR A 204 -6.94 8.70 -14.52
N GLY A 205 -6.15 9.03 -13.48
CA GLY A 205 -6.67 9.61 -12.25
C GLY A 205 -7.11 11.07 -12.38
N ALA A 206 -6.45 11.84 -13.22
CA ALA A 206 -6.80 13.24 -13.45
C ALA A 206 -8.14 13.38 -14.19
N ASN A 207 -8.33 12.66 -15.29
CA ASN A 207 -9.60 12.60 -16.02
C ASN A 207 -9.65 11.36 -16.90
N ARG A 208 -10.41 10.36 -16.47
CA ARG A 208 -10.56 9.06 -17.14
C ARG A 208 -11.04 9.18 -18.61
N HIS A 209 -12.00 10.08 -18.87
CA HIS A 209 -12.56 10.28 -20.21
C HIS A 209 -11.54 10.97 -21.14
N ALA A 210 -10.87 12.02 -20.67
CA ALA A 210 -9.84 12.69 -21.44
C ALA A 210 -8.64 11.75 -21.72
N ALA A 211 -8.23 10.94 -20.75
CA ALA A 211 -7.18 9.93 -20.93
C ALA A 211 -7.55 8.91 -22.01
N TRP A 212 -8.80 8.43 -22.03
CA TRP A 212 -9.30 7.52 -23.06
C TRP A 212 -9.28 8.17 -24.45
N MET A 213 -9.70 9.44 -24.57
CA MET A 213 -9.64 10.19 -25.84
C MET A 213 -8.20 10.38 -26.36
N MET A 214 -7.21 10.38 -25.46
CA MET A 214 -5.78 10.45 -25.78
C MET A 214 -5.16 9.05 -26.00
N ALA A 215 -5.97 8.03 -26.28
CA ALA A 215 -5.57 6.63 -26.52
C ALA A 215 -4.81 5.98 -25.35
N VAL A 216 -4.98 6.47 -24.12
CA VAL A 216 -4.48 5.77 -22.93
C VAL A 216 -5.33 4.53 -22.69
N PRO A 217 -4.74 3.34 -22.50
CA PRO A 217 -5.49 2.10 -22.26
C PRO A 217 -6.02 2.05 -20.82
N VAL A 218 -7.00 2.92 -20.49
CA VAL A 218 -7.50 3.21 -19.15
C VAL A 218 -7.92 1.96 -18.37
N GLU A 219 -8.57 1.01 -19.05
CA GLU A 219 -9.01 -0.25 -18.42
C GLU A 219 -7.80 -1.11 -18.01
N ARG A 220 -6.82 -1.27 -18.91
CA ARG A 220 -5.58 -2.00 -18.62
C ARG A 220 -4.77 -1.33 -17.49
N VAL A 221 -4.73 0.00 -17.47
CA VAL A 221 -4.07 0.76 -16.41
C VAL A 221 -4.78 0.53 -15.07
N THR A 222 -6.10 0.53 -15.04
CA THR A 222 -6.89 0.28 -13.82
C THR A 222 -6.69 -1.14 -13.31
N VAL A 223 -6.75 -2.15 -14.19
CA VAL A 223 -6.51 -3.56 -13.83
C VAL A 223 -5.07 -3.75 -13.37
N ALA A 224 -4.08 -3.17 -14.08
CA ALA A 224 -2.68 -3.25 -13.69
C ALA A 224 -2.42 -2.56 -12.35
N ALA A 225 -3.02 -1.40 -12.08
CA ALA A 225 -2.90 -0.72 -10.79
C ALA A 225 -3.46 -1.58 -9.65
N THR A 226 -4.56 -2.29 -9.90
CA THR A 226 -5.14 -3.26 -8.95
C THR A 226 -4.24 -4.48 -8.75
N PHE A 227 -3.50 -4.89 -9.79
CA PHE A 227 -2.55 -5.99 -9.75
C PHE A 227 -1.23 -5.62 -9.06
N PHE A 228 -0.62 -4.48 -9.39
CA PHE A 228 0.65 -4.02 -8.80
C PHE A 228 0.57 -3.75 -7.30
N ARG A 229 -0.60 -3.65 -6.78
CA ARG A 229 -0.93 -3.40 -5.37
C ARG A 229 -0.81 -4.65 -4.48
N ARG A 230 -0.85 -5.84 -5.04
CA ARG A 230 -0.91 -7.13 -4.34
C ARG A 230 0.36 -7.92 -4.52
#